data_8a1e086e51c5703aca513a28622213be
#
_entry.id   8a1e086e51c5703aca513a28622213be
#
_cell.length_a   1.000
_cell.length_b   1.000
_cell.length_c   1.000
_cell.angle_alpha   90.00
_cell.angle_beta   90.00
_cell.angle_gamma   90.00
#
_symmetry.space_group_name_H-M   'P 1'
#
loop_
_entity.id
_entity.type
_entity.pdbx_description
1 polymer ?
#
loop_
_entity_poly.entity_id
_entity_poly.type
_entity_poly.pdbx_seq_one_letter_code
_entity_poly.pdbx_strand_id
1 'polypeptide(L)'
;ISLLIWSAIIRGENPFFMITCGFIFPQFVASYFIGFITMQQHTHPKVAWYSELDSPSPAFFQAQLHSTPHLVFPYFVRLFMRNIMEHTAHHADPGNIPLYSLPEAQKSLERFFGDQILYENWTPFTFLRTTRICRLYDYSTHQWIDYDGKPLTESLYERYLKETKVDELQSVADLV
;
A
#
# COMPACT_ATOMS: atom_id res chain seq x y z
N ILE A 1 6.54 -27.07 -11.73
CA ILE A 1 7.75 -27.79 -11.31
C ILE A 1 7.89 -29.08 -12.13
N SER A 2 6.86 -29.95 -12.20
CA SER A 2 6.90 -31.24 -12.94
C SER A 2 7.32 -31.08 -14.41
N LEU A 3 6.83 -30.04 -15.10
CA LEU A 3 7.21 -29.75 -16.48
C LEU A 3 8.68 -29.34 -16.62
N LEU A 4 9.25 -28.66 -15.65
CA LEU A 4 10.66 -28.28 -15.66
C LEU A 4 11.55 -29.49 -15.46
N ILE A 5 11.16 -30.39 -14.54
CA ILE A 5 11.89 -31.67 -14.34
C ILE A 5 11.86 -32.50 -15.60
N TRP A 6 10.69 -32.67 -16.21
CA TRP A 6 10.57 -33.49 -17.44
C TRP A 6 11.34 -32.89 -18.62
N SER A 7 11.25 -31.54 -18.78
CA SER A 7 12.05 -30.84 -19.81
C SER A 7 13.56 -31.04 -19.60
N ALA A 8 14.03 -30.98 -18.37
CA ALA A 8 15.42 -31.21 -18.04
C ALA A 8 15.87 -32.64 -18.40
N ILE A 9 15.06 -33.65 -18.07
CA ILE A 9 15.34 -35.04 -18.38
C ILE A 9 15.43 -35.26 -19.88
N ILE A 10 14.47 -34.72 -20.67
CA ILE A 10 14.48 -34.89 -22.14
C ILE A 10 15.70 -34.20 -22.77
N ARG A 11 16.15 -33.08 -22.24
CA ARG A 11 17.29 -32.31 -22.76
C ARG A 11 18.63 -32.77 -22.23
N GLY A 12 18.65 -33.70 -21.27
CA GLY A 12 19.88 -34.11 -20.57
C GLY A 12 20.50 -33.03 -19.70
N GLU A 13 19.67 -32.07 -19.25
CA GLU A 13 20.07 -30.96 -18.38
C GLU A 13 19.90 -31.34 -16.91
N ASN A 14 20.55 -30.61 -16.01
CA ASN A 14 20.41 -30.86 -14.57
C ASN A 14 19.03 -30.35 -14.08
N PRO A 15 18.14 -31.22 -13.58
CA PRO A 15 16.81 -30.84 -13.11
C PRO A 15 16.84 -29.81 -11.98
N PHE A 16 17.83 -29.88 -11.10
CA PHE A 16 17.99 -28.90 -10.00
C PHE A 16 18.28 -27.49 -10.55
N PHE A 17 19.15 -27.39 -11.53
CA PHE A 17 19.44 -26.12 -12.19
C PHE A 17 18.20 -25.53 -12.89
N MET A 18 17.47 -26.38 -13.60
CA MET A 18 16.23 -25.95 -14.29
C MET A 18 15.15 -25.47 -13.31
N ILE A 19 14.97 -26.15 -12.17
CA ILE A 19 14.03 -25.73 -11.13
C ILE A 19 14.50 -24.41 -10.50
N THR A 20 15.79 -24.32 -10.18
CA THR A 20 16.34 -23.11 -9.54
C THR A 20 16.18 -21.89 -10.43
N CYS A 21 16.60 -21.97 -11.70
CA CYS A 21 16.56 -20.85 -12.64
C CYS A 21 15.17 -20.59 -13.22
N GLY A 22 14.37 -21.63 -13.45
CA GLY A 22 13.05 -21.52 -14.08
C GLY A 22 11.89 -21.31 -13.11
N PHE A 23 12.08 -21.54 -11.81
CA PHE A 23 11.02 -21.38 -10.83
C PHE A 23 11.48 -20.65 -9.56
N ILE A 24 12.47 -21.17 -8.83
CA ILE A 24 12.85 -20.63 -7.51
C ILE A 24 13.33 -19.18 -7.63
N PHE A 25 14.27 -18.91 -8.49
CA PHE A 25 14.84 -17.57 -8.65
C PHE A 25 13.81 -16.54 -9.17
N PRO A 26 13.04 -16.80 -10.25
CA PRO A 26 11.98 -15.91 -10.67
C PRO A 26 10.92 -15.68 -9.60
N GLN A 27 10.53 -16.72 -8.86
CA GLN A 27 9.56 -16.60 -7.77
C GLN A 27 10.10 -15.72 -6.64
N PHE A 28 11.36 -15.91 -6.26
CA PHE A 28 12.00 -15.09 -5.24
C PHE A 28 12.05 -13.62 -5.64
N VAL A 29 12.47 -13.33 -6.88
CA VAL A 29 12.50 -11.95 -7.42
C VAL A 29 11.11 -11.33 -7.45
N ALA A 30 10.11 -12.07 -7.93
CA ALA A 30 8.73 -11.59 -7.99
C ALA A 30 8.16 -11.31 -6.58
N SER A 31 8.37 -12.22 -5.64
CA SER A 31 7.90 -12.06 -4.25
C SER A 31 8.57 -10.88 -3.55
N TYR A 32 9.89 -10.72 -3.74
CA TYR A 32 10.61 -9.57 -3.20
C TYR A 32 10.07 -8.24 -3.77
N PHE A 33 9.83 -8.21 -5.07
CA PHE A 33 9.35 -7.02 -5.76
C PHE A 33 7.93 -6.63 -5.33
N ILE A 34 7.03 -7.61 -5.26
CA ILE A 34 5.64 -7.40 -4.78
C ILE A 34 5.67 -6.93 -3.33
N GLY A 35 6.42 -7.61 -2.46
CA GLY A 35 6.53 -7.25 -1.05
C GLY A 35 7.09 -5.84 -0.83
N PHE A 36 8.11 -5.44 -1.60
CA PHE A 36 8.66 -4.09 -1.57
C PHE A 36 7.61 -3.03 -1.93
N ILE A 37 6.86 -3.26 -3.00
CA ILE A 37 5.82 -2.33 -3.46
C ILE A 37 4.69 -2.24 -2.42
N THR A 38 4.13 -3.39 -2.04
CA THR A 38 3.00 -3.44 -1.10
C THR A 38 3.37 -2.79 0.23
N MET A 39 4.56 -3.09 0.77
CA MET A 39 5.02 -2.45 1.99
C MET A 39 4.99 -0.92 1.89
N GLN A 40 5.50 -0.35 0.81
CA GLN A 40 5.56 1.10 0.66
C GLN A 40 4.19 1.74 0.46
N GLN A 41 3.29 1.05 -0.19
CA GLN A 41 1.95 1.54 -0.50
C GLN A 41 0.97 1.43 0.67
N HIS A 42 1.31 0.68 1.71
CA HIS A 42 0.47 0.50 2.90
C HIS A 42 1.16 0.88 4.21
N THR A 43 2.42 1.29 4.16
CA THR A 43 3.20 1.58 5.36
C THR A 43 3.81 2.96 5.26
N HIS A 44 3.40 3.85 6.16
CA HIS A 44 3.94 5.21 6.23
C HIS A 44 3.77 5.75 7.66
N PRO A 45 4.70 6.60 8.18
CA PRO A 45 4.61 7.15 9.53
C PRO A 45 3.33 7.94 9.84
N LYS A 46 2.64 8.42 8.82
CA LYS A 46 1.38 9.19 8.94
C LYS A 46 0.14 8.39 8.54
N VAL A 47 0.27 7.11 8.25
CA VAL A 47 -0.85 6.23 7.87
C VAL A 47 -1.27 5.39 9.06
N ALA A 48 -2.56 5.45 9.38
CA ALA A 48 -3.17 4.58 10.38
C ALA A 48 -3.53 3.22 9.77
N TRP A 49 -3.38 2.17 10.56
CA TRP A 49 -3.97 0.87 10.28
C TRP A 49 -5.20 0.68 11.16
N TYR A 50 -6.25 0.16 10.57
CA TYR A 50 -7.52 -0.07 11.24
C TYR A 50 -7.75 -1.55 11.46
N SER A 51 -8.43 -1.89 12.56
CA SER A 51 -8.88 -3.23 12.87
C SER A 51 -10.41 -3.27 12.92
N GLU A 52 -10.99 -4.46 12.81
CA GLU A 52 -12.44 -4.64 12.98
C GLU A 52 -12.93 -4.30 14.40
N LEU A 53 -12.01 -4.18 15.35
CA LEU A 53 -12.31 -3.85 16.75
C LEU A 53 -12.35 -2.33 16.99
N ASP A 54 -11.92 -1.53 16.03
CA ASP A 54 -11.92 -0.08 16.17
C ASP A 54 -13.37 0.45 16.19
N SER A 55 -13.68 1.29 17.15
CA SER A 55 -15.01 1.88 17.30
C SER A 55 -14.89 3.38 17.61
N PRO A 56 -15.47 4.26 16.78
CA PRO A 56 -16.18 3.98 15.53
C PRO A 56 -15.24 3.48 14.42
N SER A 57 -15.73 2.55 13.58
CA SER A 57 -14.98 2.09 12.40
C SER A 57 -15.19 3.06 11.25
N PRO A 58 -14.14 3.40 10.47
CA PRO A 58 -14.33 4.23 9.28
C PRO A 58 -15.16 3.51 8.23
N ALA A 59 -15.88 4.27 7.41
CA ALA A 59 -16.46 3.72 6.20
C ALA A 59 -15.36 3.10 5.32
N PHE A 60 -15.68 1.99 4.62
CA PHE A 60 -14.70 1.25 3.82
C PHE A 60 -13.90 2.16 2.89
N PHE A 61 -14.57 3.03 2.15
CA PHE A 61 -13.91 3.95 1.21
C PHE A 61 -12.93 4.90 1.91
N GLN A 62 -13.31 5.46 3.05
CA GLN A 62 -12.45 6.34 3.84
C GLN A 62 -11.24 5.61 4.42
N ALA A 63 -11.46 4.40 4.94
CA ALA A 63 -10.34 3.56 5.38
C ALA A 63 -9.33 3.34 4.25
N GLN A 64 -9.78 3.13 3.01
CA GLN A 64 -8.89 2.98 1.86
C GLN A 64 -8.11 4.28 1.55
N LEU A 65 -8.77 5.44 1.58
CA LEU A 65 -8.11 6.73 1.34
C LEU A 65 -7.02 7.03 2.39
N HIS A 66 -7.30 6.72 3.66
CA HIS A 66 -6.39 7.04 4.77
C HIS A 66 -5.28 6.01 4.98
N SER A 67 -5.49 4.76 4.58
CA SER A 67 -4.51 3.68 4.76
C SER A 67 -3.59 3.45 3.56
N THR A 68 -3.79 4.19 2.46
CA THR A 68 -2.98 4.07 1.24
C THR A 68 -2.35 5.42 0.88
N PRO A 69 -1.08 5.67 1.23
CA PRO A 69 -0.41 6.90 0.83
C PRO A 69 -0.20 6.92 -0.69
N HIS A 70 -0.47 8.06 -1.33
CA HIS A 70 -0.09 8.28 -2.72
C HIS A 70 1.39 8.66 -2.80
N LEU A 71 2.24 7.69 -3.08
CA LEU A 71 3.67 7.88 -3.27
C LEU A 71 3.98 8.15 -4.74
N VAL A 72 4.47 9.36 -5.02
CA VAL A 72 4.83 9.76 -6.38
C VAL A 72 6.20 9.21 -6.74
N PHE A 73 6.22 8.18 -7.54
CA PHE A 73 7.44 7.60 -8.07
C PHE A 73 7.92 8.30 -9.35
N PRO A 74 9.21 8.23 -9.68
CA PRO A 74 9.72 8.69 -10.96
C PRO A 74 8.95 8.07 -12.14
N TYR A 75 8.74 8.84 -13.20
CA TYR A 75 7.91 8.45 -14.34
C TYR A 75 8.25 7.07 -14.91
N PHE A 76 9.53 6.76 -15.07
CA PHE A 76 9.96 5.47 -15.61
C PHE A 76 9.61 4.28 -14.70
N VAL A 77 9.59 4.48 -13.36
CA VAL A 77 9.14 3.46 -12.40
C VAL A 77 7.65 3.24 -12.54
N ARG A 78 6.86 4.31 -12.61
CA ARG A 78 5.40 4.23 -12.80
C ARG A 78 5.04 3.49 -14.08
N LEU A 79 5.72 3.81 -15.20
CA LEU A 79 5.51 3.15 -16.48
C LEU A 79 5.87 1.65 -16.42
N PHE A 80 7.03 1.32 -15.86
CA PHE A 80 7.48 -0.06 -15.69
C PHE A 80 6.50 -0.86 -14.83
N MET A 81 5.98 -0.26 -13.78
CA MET A 81 5.01 -0.84 -12.85
C MET A 81 3.56 -0.78 -13.34
N ARG A 82 3.34 -0.37 -14.60
CA ARG A 82 2.01 -0.27 -15.22
C ARG A 82 1.01 0.53 -14.38
N ASN A 83 1.46 1.65 -13.82
CA ASN A 83 0.67 2.58 -13.00
C ASN A 83 0.09 2.00 -11.70
N ILE A 84 0.47 0.80 -11.25
CA ILE A 84 0.02 0.27 -9.95
C ILE A 84 0.45 1.15 -8.78
N MET A 85 1.35 2.11 -9.04
CA MET A 85 1.80 3.10 -8.07
C MET A 85 0.74 4.18 -7.79
N GLU A 86 -0.28 4.33 -8.61
CA GLU A 86 -1.49 5.10 -8.35
C GLU A 86 -2.43 4.29 -7.41
N HIS A 87 -1.91 4.01 -6.22
CA HIS A 87 -2.42 2.93 -5.39
C HIS A 87 -3.70 3.28 -4.64
N THR A 88 -3.86 4.54 -4.24
CA THR A 88 -5.10 5.01 -3.61
C THR A 88 -6.29 4.81 -4.56
N ALA A 89 -6.14 5.14 -5.85
CA ALA A 89 -7.17 4.88 -6.85
C ALA A 89 -7.44 3.37 -7.05
N HIS A 90 -6.38 2.55 -7.00
CA HIS A 90 -6.54 1.10 -7.08
C HIS A 90 -7.36 0.56 -5.91
N HIS A 91 -7.19 1.10 -4.70
CA HIS A 91 -7.93 0.69 -3.51
C HIS A 91 -9.33 1.30 -3.41
N ALA A 92 -9.56 2.47 -4.00
CA ALA A 92 -10.86 3.13 -3.96
C ALA A 92 -11.97 2.28 -4.65
N ASP A 93 -11.60 1.59 -5.75
CA ASP A 93 -12.49 0.65 -6.44
C ASP A 93 -11.69 -0.57 -6.95
N PRO A 94 -11.35 -1.50 -6.05
CA PRO A 94 -10.46 -2.61 -6.36
C PRO A 94 -11.09 -3.54 -7.40
N GLY A 95 -10.37 -3.75 -8.49
CA GLY A 95 -10.75 -4.67 -9.56
C GLY A 95 -11.60 -4.08 -10.69
N ASN A 96 -12.19 -2.90 -10.54
CA ASN A 96 -13.00 -2.28 -11.59
C ASN A 96 -12.22 -1.25 -12.42
N ILE A 97 -11.14 -0.67 -11.89
CA ILE A 97 -10.32 0.31 -12.61
C ILE A 97 -9.14 -0.39 -13.29
N PRO A 98 -9.08 -0.44 -14.62
CA PRO A 98 -7.94 -0.99 -15.34
C PRO A 98 -6.65 -0.20 -15.04
N LEU A 99 -5.48 -0.88 -15.03
CA LEU A 99 -4.20 -0.26 -14.71
C LEU A 99 -3.86 0.96 -15.59
N TYR A 100 -4.28 0.97 -16.84
CA TYR A 100 -4.04 2.09 -17.75
C TYR A 100 -4.91 3.32 -17.42
N SER A 101 -6.02 3.15 -16.70
CA SER A 101 -6.93 4.23 -16.28
C SER A 101 -6.62 4.74 -14.87
N LEU A 102 -5.75 4.07 -14.10
CA LEU A 102 -5.40 4.48 -12.73
C LEU A 102 -4.89 5.92 -12.62
N PRO A 103 -4.06 6.46 -13.57
CA PRO A 103 -3.61 7.85 -13.47
C PRO A 103 -4.75 8.88 -13.57
N GLU A 104 -5.79 8.60 -14.34
CA GLU A 104 -6.95 9.47 -14.46
C GLU A 104 -7.87 9.35 -13.24
N ALA A 105 -8.07 8.13 -12.75
CA ALA A 105 -8.80 7.86 -11.53
C ALA A 105 -8.15 8.53 -10.32
N GLN A 106 -6.82 8.45 -10.20
CA GLN A 106 -6.07 9.10 -9.12
C GLN A 106 -6.22 10.62 -9.17
N LYS A 107 -6.12 11.25 -10.34
CA LYS A 107 -6.36 12.69 -10.49
C LYS A 107 -7.80 13.08 -10.11
N SER A 108 -8.76 12.23 -10.40
CA SER A 108 -10.15 12.46 -10.02
C SER A 108 -10.32 12.37 -8.50
N LEU A 109 -9.74 11.37 -7.86
CA LEU A 109 -9.72 11.27 -6.40
C LEU A 109 -9.05 12.47 -5.74
N GLU A 110 -7.91 12.91 -6.23
CA GLU A 110 -7.20 14.09 -5.72
C GLU A 110 -8.00 15.38 -5.85
N ARG A 111 -8.82 15.49 -6.90
CA ARG A 111 -9.70 16.67 -7.10
C ARG A 111 -10.79 16.75 -6.04
N PHE A 112 -11.36 15.60 -5.63
CA PHE A 112 -12.49 15.56 -4.70
C PHE A 112 -12.05 15.33 -3.24
N PHE A 113 -10.95 14.61 -3.02
CA PHE A 113 -10.50 14.16 -1.70
C PHE A 113 -9.03 14.48 -1.42
N GLY A 114 -8.45 15.46 -2.13
CA GLY A 114 -7.01 15.76 -2.04
C GLY A 114 -6.52 16.06 -0.62
N ASP A 115 -7.35 16.70 0.20
CA ASP A 115 -7.02 17.03 1.59
C ASP A 115 -6.99 15.80 2.50
N GLN A 116 -7.62 14.70 2.07
CA GLN A 116 -7.67 13.44 2.82
C GLN A 116 -6.61 12.44 2.38
N ILE A 117 -6.05 12.61 1.17
CA ILE A 117 -5.03 11.71 0.62
C ILE A 117 -3.65 12.14 1.11
N LEU A 118 -2.93 11.22 1.71
CA LEU A 118 -1.53 11.46 2.05
C LEU A 118 -0.66 11.39 0.79
N TYR A 119 -0.07 12.53 0.43
CA TYR A 119 0.76 12.68 -0.75
C TYR A 119 2.23 12.88 -0.37
N GLU A 120 3.13 12.09 -0.94
CA GLU A 120 4.58 12.24 -0.74
C GLU A 120 5.38 11.83 -2.00
N ASN A 121 6.41 12.61 -2.34
CA ASN A 121 7.37 12.23 -3.38
C ASN A 121 8.26 11.10 -2.87
N TRP A 122 8.28 9.98 -3.59
CA TRP A 122 9.11 8.86 -3.24
C TRP A 122 10.60 9.15 -3.47
N THR A 123 11.42 8.85 -2.49
CA THR A 123 12.88 8.88 -2.57
C THR A 123 13.46 7.70 -1.77
N PRO A 124 14.72 7.29 -2.01
CA PRO A 124 15.37 6.30 -1.15
C PRO A 124 15.42 6.72 0.33
N PHE A 125 15.45 8.02 0.61
CA PHE A 125 15.47 8.54 1.99
C PHE A 125 14.09 8.40 2.65
N THR A 126 12.99 8.64 1.92
CA THR A 126 11.64 8.44 2.44
C THR A 126 11.39 6.96 2.73
N PHE A 127 11.87 6.07 1.86
CA PHE A 127 11.85 4.63 2.12
C PHE A 127 12.60 4.23 3.39
N LEU A 128 13.86 4.68 3.54
CA LEU A 128 14.67 4.39 4.72
C LEU A 128 14.04 4.98 6.00
N ARG A 129 13.44 6.16 5.93
CA ARG A 129 12.71 6.74 7.05
C ARG A 129 11.53 5.86 7.45
N THR A 130 10.71 5.44 6.48
CA THR A 130 9.56 4.58 6.71
C THR A 130 9.98 3.27 7.37
N THR A 131 11.00 2.58 6.86
CA THR A 131 11.48 1.32 7.45
C THR A 131 12.07 1.48 8.86
N ARG A 132 12.58 2.65 9.20
CA ARG A 132 13.12 2.93 10.55
C ARG A 132 12.03 3.26 11.57
N ILE A 133 10.96 3.90 11.14
CA ILE A 133 9.85 4.35 12.00
C ILE A 133 8.79 3.25 12.10
N CYS A 134 8.35 2.73 10.97
CA CYS A 134 7.24 1.77 10.92
C CYS A 134 7.74 0.35 11.18
N ARG A 135 8.08 0.04 12.43
CA ARG A 135 8.60 -1.27 12.86
C ARG A 135 7.50 -2.18 13.36
N LEU A 136 6.76 -1.71 14.35
CA LEU A 136 5.60 -2.36 14.92
C LEU A 136 4.47 -1.34 15.01
N TYR A 137 3.23 -1.80 14.94
CA TYR A 137 2.07 -0.95 15.06
C TYR A 137 1.23 -1.34 16.27
N ASP A 138 0.97 -0.38 17.13
CA ASP A 138 0.08 -0.54 18.28
C ASP A 138 -1.33 -0.07 17.89
N TYR A 139 -2.25 -1.01 17.74
CA TYR A 139 -3.65 -0.74 17.40
C TYR A 139 -4.42 -0.07 18.55
N SER A 140 -3.94 -0.17 19.79
CA SER A 140 -4.63 0.44 20.93
C SER A 140 -4.43 1.95 20.99
N THR A 141 -3.29 2.43 20.53
CA THR A 141 -2.92 3.86 20.50
C THR A 141 -2.84 4.43 19.10
N HIS A 142 -2.96 3.59 18.05
CA HIS A 142 -2.73 3.92 16.65
C HIS A 142 -1.40 4.63 16.43
N GLN A 143 -0.32 4.03 16.96
CA GLN A 143 1.04 4.57 16.86
C GLN A 143 2.01 3.54 16.30
N TRP A 144 3.01 4.01 15.56
CA TRP A 144 4.19 3.21 15.25
C TRP A 144 5.11 3.20 16.47
N ILE A 145 5.55 2.02 16.88
CA ILE A 145 6.39 1.79 18.05
C ILE A 145 7.67 1.05 17.67
N ASP A 146 8.70 1.17 18.51
CA ASP A 146 9.91 0.37 18.38
C ASP A 146 9.75 -1.03 19.02
N TYR A 147 10.82 -1.81 19.00
CA TYR A 147 10.81 -3.17 19.57
C TYR A 147 10.74 -3.20 21.10
N ASP A 148 10.98 -2.08 21.76
CA ASP A 148 10.88 -1.91 23.22
C ASP A 148 9.50 -1.34 23.62
N GLY A 149 8.60 -1.15 22.65
CA GLY A 149 7.25 -0.60 22.87
C GLY A 149 7.20 0.92 22.99
N LYS A 150 8.29 1.63 22.66
CA LYS A 150 8.33 3.10 22.73
C LYS A 150 7.71 3.71 21.46
N PRO A 151 6.81 4.70 21.60
CA PRO A 151 6.21 5.39 20.46
C PRO A 151 7.26 6.09 19.59
N LEU A 152 7.16 5.88 18.30
CA LEU A 152 7.98 6.55 17.26
C LEU A 152 7.20 7.61 16.48
N THR A 153 5.88 7.63 16.62
CA THR A 153 4.99 8.62 16.01
C THR A 153 3.99 9.14 17.06
N GLU A 154 3.35 10.25 16.72
CA GLU A 154 2.15 10.70 17.42
C GLU A 154 1.00 9.71 17.17
N SER A 155 -0.03 9.76 18.03
CA SER A 155 -1.24 8.97 17.84
C SER A 155 -1.95 9.43 16.55
N LEU A 156 -2.25 8.46 15.69
CA LEU A 156 -3.00 8.70 14.44
C LEU A 156 -4.52 8.65 14.68
N TYR A 157 -4.94 8.28 15.88
CA TYR A 157 -6.35 8.12 16.26
C TYR A 157 -7.11 9.44 16.27
N GLU A 158 -6.50 10.52 16.78
CA GLU A 158 -7.15 11.84 16.79
C GLU A 158 -7.38 12.39 15.39
N ARG A 159 -6.46 12.13 14.46
CA ARG A 159 -6.63 12.49 13.06
C ARG A 159 -7.83 11.77 12.47
N TYR A 160 -7.92 10.47 12.68
CA TYR A 160 -9.03 9.63 12.27
C TYR A 160 -10.37 10.12 12.80
N LEU A 161 -10.47 10.42 14.12
CA LEU A 161 -11.70 10.94 14.72
C LEU A 161 -12.14 12.29 14.17
N LYS A 162 -11.20 13.16 13.82
CA LYS A 162 -11.53 14.47 13.21
C LYS A 162 -12.10 14.28 11.81
N GLU A 163 -11.47 13.42 11.03
CA GLU A 163 -11.86 13.13 9.65
C GLU A 163 -13.25 12.44 9.61
N THR A 164 -13.51 11.47 10.49
CA THR A 164 -14.81 10.79 10.59
C THR A 164 -15.95 11.74 11.00
N LYS A 165 -15.70 12.69 11.91
CA LYS A 165 -16.71 13.68 12.32
C LYS A 165 -17.07 14.70 11.23
N VAL A 166 -16.11 15.06 10.39
CA VAL A 166 -16.37 15.96 9.25
C VAL A 166 -17.32 15.31 8.26
N ASP A 167 -17.15 14.01 7.99
CA ASP A 167 -17.98 13.30 7.03
C ASP A 167 -19.41 13.04 7.54
N GLU A 168 -19.59 12.79 8.84
CA GLU A 168 -20.93 12.72 9.43
C GLU A 168 -21.67 14.05 9.29
N LEU A 169 -20.98 15.18 9.49
CA LEU A 169 -21.56 16.50 9.35
C LEU A 169 -21.87 16.86 7.89
N GLN A 170 -21.02 16.46 6.94
CA GLN A 170 -21.27 16.67 5.52
C GLN A 170 -22.42 15.79 5.00
N SER A 171 -22.48 14.53 5.40
CA SER A 171 -23.57 13.64 5.01
C SER A 171 -24.94 14.13 5.51
N VAL A 172 -24.99 14.78 6.66
CA VAL A 172 -26.21 15.42 7.19
C VAL A 172 -26.54 16.72 6.45
N ALA A 173 -25.54 17.50 6.06
CA ALA A 173 -25.72 18.74 5.29
C ALA A 173 -26.23 18.48 3.85
N ASP A 174 -25.83 17.37 3.24
CA ASP A 174 -26.27 16.96 1.89
C ASP A 174 -27.70 16.36 1.89
N LEU A 175 -28.29 16.09 3.07
CA LEU A 175 -29.65 15.57 3.24
C LEU A 175 -30.68 16.67 3.58
N VAL A 176 -30.27 17.93 3.76
CA VAL A 176 -31.09 19.11 4.07
C VAL A 176 -31.11 20.08 2.90
#